data_5e167b57a0926655c871f59443a22c5e
#
_entry.id   5e167b57a0926655c871f59443a22c5e
#
_cell.length_a   1.000
_cell.length_b   1.000
_cell.length_c   1.000
_cell.angle_alpha   90.00
_cell.angle_beta   90.00
_cell.angle_gamma   90.00
#
_symmetry.space_group_name_H-M   'P 1'
#
loop_
_entity.id
_entity.type
_entity.pdbx_description
1 polymer ?
#
loop_
_entity_poly.entity_id
_entity_poly.type
_entity_poly.pdbx_seq_one_letter_code
_entity_poly.pdbx_strand_id
1 'polypeptide(L)'
;MRARQRQRRQRLTFFVSVAVIAAAVATTVYVARTRAIPFQFSLQAASAPAAKSFDHFDFSYYWLATHGQANLTIHGQAAFLVDLDARQVLWQRDAETERPPASLTKMVTAMVAVDDAGSLDHIVQVTKDATQVIPSVMGLTAGESLIVRDLMYGLFLDSGNDAAEALASDIVPRERFLRQMNQKAKSIGLAASHFVNPSGLDAAGHGMSAHDLAHTAAYLDTYYPQLASIAATKEITISASATHKAFQPHNLNTLLWSYPGATGLKTGLTDNAGGCMVATATRAGRHLIAVVMNATLHSAEDATALLNYGFSVHPTRAFGPWASVPH
;
A
#
# COMPACT_ATOMS: atom_id res chain seq x y z
N MET A 1 67.86 -47.46 -22.29
CA MET A 1 67.24 -46.73 -23.40
C MET A 1 65.70 -46.60 -23.27
N ARG A 2 64.93 -47.62 -22.92
CA ARG A 2 63.45 -47.64 -22.90
C ARG A 2 62.80 -46.65 -21.91
N ALA A 3 63.39 -46.35 -20.75
CA ALA A 3 62.82 -45.41 -19.75
C ALA A 3 62.82 -43.92 -20.23
N ARG A 4 63.89 -43.47 -20.89
CA ARG A 4 63.98 -42.09 -21.45
C ARG A 4 63.01 -41.85 -22.61
N GLN A 5 62.69 -42.88 -23.37
CA GLN A 5 61.68 -42.78 -24.43
C GLN A 5 60.29 -42.71 -23.94
N ARG A 6 59.94 -43.37 -22.80
CA ARG A 6 58.66 -43.31 -22.14
C ARG A 6 58.39 -41.91 -21.51
N GLN A 7 59.43 -41.36 -20.92
CA GLN A 7 59.36 -40.02 -20.29
C GLN A 7 59.22 -38.91 -21.37
N ARG A 8 59.88 -39.05 -22.51
CA ARG A 8 59.68 -38.11 -23.65
C ARG A 8 58.28 -38.18 -24.24
N ARG A 9 57.69 -39.37 -24.38
CA ARG A 9 56.30 -39.53 -24.84
C ARG A 9 55.31 -38.94 -23.87
N GLN A 10 55.45 -39.11 -22.58
CA GLN A 10 54.58 -38.55 -21.53
C GLN A 10 54.65 -37.01 -21.54
N ARG A 11 55.85 -36.43 -21.68
CA ARG A 11 55.98 -34.96 -21.78
C ARG A 11 55.34 -34.43 -23.11
N LEU A 12 55.50 -35.12 -24.21
CA LEU A 12 54.91 -34.72 -25.47
C LEU A 12 53.37 -34.76 -25.40
N THR A 13 52.79 -35.83 -24.82
CA THR A 13 51.32 -35.94 -24.62
C THR A 13 50.79 -34.84 -23.70
N PHE A 14 51.53 -34.52 -22.63
CA PHE A 14 51.16 -33.46 -21.71
C PHE A 14 51.15 -32.08 -22.41
N PHE A 15 52.16 -31.73 -23.17
CA PHE A 15 52.22 -30.47 -23.92
C PHE A 15 51.17 -30.38 -25.02
N VAL A 16 50.85 -31.46 -25.69
CA VAL A 16 49.77 -31.51 -26.72
C VAL A 16 48.41 -31.30 -26.03
N SER A 17 48.15 -31.94 -24.89
CA SER A 17 46.91 -31.77 -24.16
C SER A 17 46.72 -30.33 -23.63
N VAL A 18 47.78 -29.69 -23.10
CA VAL A 18 47.74 -28.30 -22.65
C VAL A 18 47.50 -27.34 -23.83
N ALA A 19 48.12 -27.58 -24.98
CA ALA A 19 47.93 -26.76 -26.20
C ALA A 19 46.49 -26.85 -26.73
N VAL A 20 45.90 -28.07 -26.72
CA VAL A 20 44.49 -28.26 -27.14
C VAL A 20 43.53 -27.56 -26.21
N ILE A 21 43.73 -27.62 -24.89
CA ILE A 21 42.88 -26.91 -23.89
C ILE A 21 43.05 -25.40 -24.07
N ALA A 22 44.26 -24.89 -24.24
CA ALA A 22 44.49 -23.46 -24.47
C ALA A 22 43.84 -22.97 -25.78
N ALA A 23 43.87 -23.75 -26.85
CA ALA A 23 43.19 -23.42 -28.09
C ALA A 23 41.66 -23.42 -27.93
N ALA A 24 41.09 -24.39 -27.19
CA ALA A 24 39.66 -24.46 -26.93
C ALA A 24 39.18 -23.25 -26.11
N VAL A 25 39.94 -22.86 -25.07
CA VAL A 25 39.64 -21.67 -24.26
C VAL A 25 39.73 -20.39 -25.08
N ALA A 26 40.78 -20.25 -25.91
CA ALA A 26 40.93 -19.09 -26.80
C ALA A 26 39.80 -18.99 -27.82
N THR A 27 39.34 -20.12 -28.38
CA THR A 27 38.22 -20.16 -29.31
C THR A 27 36.89 -19.79 -28.62
N THR A 28 36.68 -20.27 -27.39
CA THR A 28 35.49 -19.95 -26.63
C THR A 28 35.45 -18.46 -26.27
N VAL A 29 36.57 -17.87 -25.85
CA VAL A 29 36.69 -16.43 -25.57
C VAL A 29 36.55 -15.60 -26.86
N TYR A 30 37.08 -16.05 -27.99
CA TYR A 30 36.91 -15.36 -29.27
C TYR A 30 35.44 -15.38 -29.74
N VAL A 31 34.76 -16.53 -29.67
CA VAL A 31 33.34 -16.67 -30.04
C VAL A 31 32.46 -15.86 -29.08
N ALA A 32 32.78 -15.80 -27.79
CA ALA A 32 32.04 -14.95 -26.81
C ALA A 32 32.23 -13.44 -27.10
N ARG A 33 33.44 -13.04 -27.58
CA ARG A 33 33.68 -11.63 -27.94
C ARG A 33 33.08 -11.23 -29.29
N THR A 34 33.01 -12.14 -30.28
CA THR A 34 32.46 -11.83 -31.59
C THR A 34 30.94 -11.95 -31.67
N ARG A 35 30.32 -12.63 -30.69
CA ARG A 35 28.86 -12.69 -30.53
C ARG A 35 28.31 -11.68 -29.48
N ALA A 36 29.11 -10.75 -29.03
CA ALA A 36 28.59 -9.59 -28.34
C ALA A 36 27.75 -8.78 -29.34
N ILE A 37 26.49 -9.15 -29.49
CA ILE A 37 25.45 -8.28 -30.06
C ILE A 37 25.55 -6.99 -29.24
N PRO A 38 25.76 -5.81 -29.86
CA PRO A 38 25.61 -4.58 -29.14
C PRO A 38 24.14 -4.52 -28.72
N PHE A 39 23.87 -4.90 -27.46
CA PHE A 39 22.62 -4.62 -26.83
C PHE A 39 22.60 -3.09 -26.71
N GLN A 40 22.11 -2.42 -27.74
CA GLN A 40 21.69 -1.04 -27.62
C GLN A 40 20.53 -1.06 -26.65
N PHE A 41 20.81 -0.82 -25.36
CA PHE A 41 19.82 -0.27 -24.46
C PHE A 41 19.45 1.08 -25.08
N SER A 42 18.44 1.09 -25.90
CA SER A 42 17.61 2.27 -26.04
C SER A 42 17.06 2.51 -24.62
N LEU A 43 17.71 3.41 -23.90
CA LEU A 43 17.06 4.17 -22.85
C LEU A 43 16.00 5.05 -23.57
N GLN A 44 14.97 4.39 -24.09
CA GLN A 44 13.66 5.00 -24.08
C GLN A 44 13.42 5.22 -22.59
N ALA A 45 13.74 6.44 -22.13
CA ALA A 45 13.20 6.93 -20.90
C ALA A 45 11.72 6.58 -21.00
N ALA A 46 11.28 5.58 -20.22
CA ALA A 46 9.88 5.35 -20.03
C ALA A 46 9.40 6.73 -19.63
N SER A 47 8.73 7.41 -20.54
CA SER A 47 8.07 8.66 -20.24
C SER A 47 7.30 8.36 -18.98
N ALA A 48 7.65 9.04 -17.88
CA ALA A 48 6.86 8.98 -16.66
C ALA A 48 5.42 9.01 -17.13
N PRO A 49 4.56 8.06 -16.74
CA PRO A 49 3.20 8.01 -17.24
C PRO A 49 2.70 9.44 -17.11
N ALA A 50 2.29 10.04 -18.23
CA ALA A 50 1.81 11.41 -18.27
C ALA A 50 0.87 11.53 -17.09
N ALA A 51 1.13 12.49 -16.19
CA ALA A 51 0.30 12.69 -15.02
C ALA A 51 -1.13 12.68 -15.55
N LYS A 52 -1.84 11.57 -15.34
CA LYS A 52 -3.24 11.48 -15.70
C LYS A 52 -3.84 12.65 -14.96
N SER A 53 -4.53 13.55 -15.64
CA SER A 53 -5.36 14.54 -14.99
C SER A 53 -6.26 13.73 -14.08
N PHE A 54 -5.97 13.77 -12.77
CA PHE A 54 -6.73 13.01 -11.80
C PHE A 54 -8.09 13.64 -11.80
N ASP A 55 -9.06 12.95 -12.39
CA ASP A 55 -10.45 13.26 -12.15
C ASP A 55 -10.61 13.20 -10.63
N HIS A 56 -10.83 14.36 -10.01
CA HIS A 56 -11.11 14.41 -8.59
C HIS A 56 -12.28 13.48 -8.34
N PHE A 57 -12.19 12.64 -7.31
CA PHE A 57 -13.33 11.87 -6.83
C PHE A 57 -14.29 12.85 -6.14
N ASP A 58 -14.95 13.71 -6.93
CA ASP A 58 -15.96 14.60 -6.40
C ASP A 58 -17.18 13.76 -6.03
N PHE A 59 -17.38 13.59 -4.74
CA PHE A 59 -18.59 12.98 -4.23
C PHE A 59 -19.73 13.99 -4.24
N SER A 60 -20.83 13.65 -4.91
CA SER A 60 -21.99 14.51 -5.02
C SER A 60 -22.82 14.47 -3.73
N TYR A 61 -23.24 15.62 -3.25
CA TYR A 61 -24.16 15.77 -2.13
C TYR A 61 -25.63 15.81 -2.54
N TYR A 62 -25.93 15.47 -3.81
CA TYR A 62 -27.31 15.53 -4.34
C TYR A 62 -28.27 14.64 -3.55
N TRP A 63 -27.84 13.44 -3.12
CA TRP A 63 -28.66 12.56 -2.29
C TRP A 63 -29.07 13.24 -0.97
N LEU A 64 -28.13 13.79 -0.24
CA LEU A 64 -28.39 14.48 1.04
C LEU A 64 -29.27 15.72 0.85
N ALA A 65 -29.04 16.48 -0.21
CA ALA A 65 -29.81 17.67 -0.52
C ALA A 65 -31.30 17.37 -0.85
N THR A 66 -31.56 16.20 -1.43
CA THR A 66 -32.91 15.82 -1.89
C THR A 66 -33.69 14.92 -0.91
N HIS A 67 -33.01 14.10 -0.12
CA HIS A 67 -33.63 13.11 0.79
C HIS A 67 -33.41 13.46 2.26
N GLY A 68 -32.55 14.42 2.56
CA GLY A 68 -32.12 14.72 3.92
C GLY A 68 -31.20 13.65 4.49
N GLN A 69 -30.71 13.89 5.68
CA GLN A 69 -29.83 12.96 6.39
C GLN A 69 -30.61 12.09 7.34
N ALA A 70 -30.39 10.77 7.29
CA ALA A 70 -30.97 9.82 8.23
C ALA A 70 -30.50 10.08 9.66
N ASN A 71 -31.38 9.88 10.61
CA ASN A 71 -31.03 9.95 12.04
C ASN A 71 -30.40 8.64 12.48
N LEU A 72 -29.06 8.54 12.43
CA LEU A 72 -28.29 7.40 12.90
C LEU A 72 -27.62 7.71 14.24
N THR A 73 -27.58 6.73 15.13
CA THR A 73 -26.76 6.80 16.34
C THR A 73 -25.32 6.45 15.96
N ILE A 74 -24.46 7.44 15.93
CA ILE A 74 -23.03 7.33 15.60
C ILE A 74 -22.25 7.95 16.76
N HIS A 75 -21.28 7.24 17.31
CA HIS A 75 -20.46 7.70 18.44
C HIS A 75 -19.27 8.56 17.96
N GLY A 76 -18.80 8.31 16.75
CA GLY A 76 -17.70 9.05 16.14
C GLY A 76 -17.96 10.55 16.07
N GLN A 77 -16.94 11.35 16.38
CA GLN A 77 -17.01 12.81 16.28
C GLN A 77 -17.10 13.26 14.82
N ALA A 78 -16.41 12.56 13.91
CA ALA A 78 -16.57 12.76 12.49
C ALA A 78 -16.87 11.42 11.81
N ALA A 79 -17.73 11.45 10.78
CA ALA A 79 -18.06 10.27 10.01
C ALA A 79 -18.53 10.64 8.60
N PHE A 80 -18.31 9.73 7.65
CA PHE A 80 -18.65 9.94 6.25
C PHE A 80 -19.05 8.61 5.60
N LEU A 81 -20.13 8.62 4.82
CA LEU A 81 -20.59 7.45 4.07
C LEU A 81 -20.78 7.84 2.62
N VAL A 82 -20.16 7.11 1.73
CA VAL A 82 -20.29 7.32 0.29
C VAL A 82 -20.59 6.02 -0.44
N ASP A 83 -21.47 6.12 -1.44
CA ASP A 83 -21.66 5.10 -2.49
C ASP A 83 -20.69 5.42 -3.62
N LEU A 84 -19.68 4.57 -3.79
CA LEU A 84 -18.62 4.78 -4.78
C LEU A 84 -19.13 4.65 -6.22
N ASP A 85 -20.09 3.74 -6.47
CA ASP A 85 -20.65 3.52 -7.82
C ASP A 85 -21.60 4.65 -8.22
N ALA A 86 -22.42 5.11 -7.27
CA ALA A 86 -23.31 6.24 -7.49
C ALA A 86 -22.60 7.61 -7.36
N ARG A 87 -21.40 7.64 -6.73
CA ARG A 87 -20.66 8.84 -6.35
C ARG A 87 -21.46 9.79 -5.47
N GLN A 88 -22.27 9.25 -4.59
CA GLN A 88 -23.17 10.01 -3.74
C GLN A 88 -22.75 9.93 -2.28
N VAL A 89 -22.68 11.08 -1.62
CA VAL A 89 -22.60 11.15 -0.16
C VAL A 89 -23.97 10.78 0.39
N LEU A 90 -24.02 9.73 1.20
CA LEU A 90 -25.25 9.22 1.79
C LEU A 90 -25.46 9.71 3.22
N TRP A 91 -24.37 9.97 3.94
CA TRP A 91 -24.41 10.44 5.32
C TRP A 91 -23.10 11.14 5.70
N GLN A 92 -23.14 12.16 6.55
CA GLN A 92 -21.95 12.82 7.03
C GLN A 92 -22.14 13.44 8.44
N ARG A 93 -21.03 13.60 9.13
CA ARG A 93 -20.93 14.41 10.35
C ARG A 93 -19.50 14.97 10.39
N ASP A 94 -19.38 16.30 10.51
CA ASP A 94 -18.10 17.01 10.66
C ASP A 94 -16.98 16.46 9.74
N ALA A 95 -17.37 16.23 8.48
CA ALA A 95 -16.57 15.46 7.53
C ALA A 95 -15.32 16.19 7.05
N GLU A 96 -15.30 17.51 7.08
CA GLU A 96 -14.24 18.35 6.54
C GLU A 96 -13.20 18.77 7.59
N THR A 97 -13.51 18.58 8.88
CA THR A 97 -12.60 18.98 9.96
C THR A 97 -11.41 18.02 10.06
N GLU A 98 -10.21 18.58 10.00
CA GLU A 98 -8.96 17.84 10.23
C GLU A 98 -8.90 17.29 11.66
N ARG A 99 -8.59 16.00 11.78
CA ARG A 99 -8.48 15.27 13.05
C ARG A 99 -7.31 14.29 13.00
N PRO A 100 -6.74 13.88 14.15
CA PRO A 100 -5.76 12.79 14.17
C PRO A 100 -6.36 11.52 13.55
N PRO A 101 -5.75 10.96 12.49
CA PRO A 101 -6.30 9.82 11.76
C PRO A 101 -5.87 8.47 12.33
N ALA A 102 -4.96 8.46 13.30
CA ALA A 102 -4.29 7.24 13.75
C ALA A 102 -3.70 6.45 12.55
N SER A 103 -3.69 5.14 12.63
CA SER A 103 -3.15 4.26 11.59
C SER A 103 -3.91 4.27 10.25
N LEU A 104 -4.96 5.08 10.09
CA LEU A 104 -5.55 5.30 8.75
C LEU A 104 -4.57 6.01 7.81
N THR A 105 -3.60 6.74 8.34
CA THR A 105 -2.41 7.27 7.64
C THR A 105 -1.73 6.23 6.76
N LYS A 106 -1.68 4.97 7.18
CA LYS A 106 -0.98 3.89 6.51
C LYS A 106 -1.54 3.57 5.11
N MET A 107 -2.74 4.02 4.78
CA MET A 107 -3.25 3.94 3.40
C MET A 107 -2.40 4.80 2.46
N VAL A 108 -2.05 6.02 2.87
CA VAL A 108 -1.16 6.90 2.07
C VAL A 108 0.27 6.37 2.07
N THR A 109 0.77 5.89 3.22
CA THR A 109 2.09 5.25 3.32
C THR A 109 2.22 4.08 2.34
N ALA A 110 1.21 3.22 2.26
CA ALA A 110 1.22 2.08 1.33
C ALA A 110 1.30 2.52 -0.13
N MET A 111 0.51 3.52 -0.54
CA MET A 111 0.53 4.04 -1.91
C MET A 111 1.90 4.63 -2.27
N VAL A 112 2.47 5.46 -1.40
CA VAL A 112 3.78 6.08 -1.63
C VAL A 112 4.88 5.03 -1.67
N ALA A 113 4.85 4.03 -0.79
CA ALA A 113 5.84 2.96 -0.78
C ALA A 113 5.81 2.11 -2.07
N VAL A 114 4.62 1.83 -2.62
CA VAL A 114 4.49 1.14 -3.91
C VAL A 114 5.02 1.99 -5.06
N ASP A 115 4.73 3.30 -5.05
CA ASP A 115 5.22 4.22 -6.08
C ASP A 115 6.75 4.31 -6.07
N ASP A 116 7.36 4.41 -4.89
CA ASP A 116 8.81 4.51 -4.73
C ASP A 116 9.54 3.18 -5.01
N ALA A 117 8.96 2.07 -4.60
CA ALA A 117 9.53 0.75 -4.84
C ALA A 117 9.38 0.28 -6.30
N GLY A 118 8.35 0.76 -7.00
CA GLY A 118 8.02 0.38 -8.37
C GLY A 118 7.51 -1.06 -8.53
N SER A 119 7.62 -1.90 -7.51
CA SER A 119 7.15 -3.30 -7.49
C SER A 119 6.88 -3.76 -6.07
N LEU A 120 5.87 -4.61 -5.89
CA LEU A 120 5.62 -5.33 -4.64
C LEU A 120 6.70 -6.39 -4.33
N ASP A 121 7.50 -6.78 -5.30
CA ASP A 121 8.59 -7.75 -5.13
C ASP A 121 9.95 -7.07 -4.85
N HIS A 122 9.97 -5.73 -4.72
CA HIS A 122 11.15 -4.99 -4.29
C HIS A 122 11.57 -5.42 -2.89
N ILE A 123 12.87 -5.68 -2.70
CA ILE A 123 13.43 -6.14 -1.42
C ILE A 123 13.79 -4.91 -0.57
N VAL A 124 13.31 -4.92 0.66
CA VAL A 124 13.59 -3.92 1.69
C VAL A 124 14.42 -4.58 2.77
N GLN A 125 15.55 -3.98 3.14
CA GLN A 125 16.37 -4.42 4.27
C GLN A 125 16.00 -3.61 5.50
N VAL A 126 15.45 -4.29 6.52
CA VAL A 126 14.95 -3.66 7.75
C VAL A 126 16.10 -3.06 8.56
N THR A 127 16.07 -1.75 8.75
CA THR A 127 17.03 -1.04 9.60
C THR A 127 16.70 -1.19 11.09
N LYS A 128 17.66 -0.88 11.95
CA LYS A 128 17.45 -0.88 13.41
C LYS A 128 16.41 0.18 13.80
N ASP A 129 16.44 1.33 13.17
CA ASP A 129 15.54 2.45 13.50
C ASP A 129 14.08 2.10 13.19
N ALA A 130 13.83 1.35 12.09
CA ALA A 130 12.48 0.89 11.75
C ALA A 130 11.88 -0.05 12.82
N THR A 131 12.72 -0.73 13.60
CA THR A 131 12.27 -1.63 14.68
C THR A 131 12.13 -0.95 16.06
N GLN A 132 12.55 0.31 16.19
CA GLN A 132 12.47 1.06 17.45
C GLN A 132 11.21 1.95 17.49
N VAL A 133 10.05 1.32 17.40
CA VAL A 133 8.75 1.99 17.33
C VAL A 133 7.82 1.57 18.46
N ILE A 134 6.83 2.42 18.73
CA ILE A 134 5.73 2.09 19.63
C ILE A 134 4.81 1.06 18.92
N PRO A 135 4.30 0.02 19.59
CA PRO A 135 3.32 -0.92 19.01
C PRO A 135 2.05 -0.19 18.50
N SER A 136 1.31 -0.76 17.52
CA SER A 136 1.37 -2.14 16.99
C SER A 136 2.58 -2.38 16.10
N VAL A 137 2.99 -3.65 15.98
CA VAL A 137 4.15 -4.06 15.17
C VAL A 137 3.86 -5.39 14.46
N MET A 138 4.42 -5.57 13.28
CA MET A 138 4.50 -6.87 12.60
C MET A 138 5.51 -7.79 13.31
N GLY A 139 6.47 -7.19 14.04
CA GLY A 139 7.53 -7.88 14.78
C GLY A 139 8.80 -8.06 13.96
N LEU A 140 9.17 -7.09 13.14
CA LEU A 140 10.40 -7.08 12.35
C LEU A 140 11.65 -7.07 13.24
N THR A 141 12.73 -7.66 12.74
CA THR A 141 14.06 -7.63 13.37
C THR A 141 15.04 -6.92 12.45
N ALA A 142 15.90 -6.07 13.00
CA ALA A 142 16.92 -5.37 12.23
C ALA A 142 17.84 -6.37 11.49
N GLY A 143 18.09 -6.09 10.21
CA GLY A 143 18.88 -6.92 9.32
C GLY A 143 18.06 -7.94 8.51
N GLU A 144 16.79 -8.18 8.84
CA GLU A 144 15.90 -8.96 7.99
C GLU A 144 15.71 -8.28 6.64
N SER A 145 15.48 -9.07 5.60
CA SER A 145 15.13 -8.57 4.28
C SER A 145 13.83 -9.21 3.81
N LEU A 146 12.83 -8.38 3.53
CA LEU A 146 11.50 -8.78 3.09
C LEU A 146 11.15 -8.06 1.79
N ILE A 147 10.26 -8.64 1.00
CA ILE A 147 9.67 -7.93 -0.13
C ILE A 147 8.59 -6.94 0.34
N VAL A 148 8.36 -5.88 -0.43
CA VAL A 148 7.34 -4.86 -0.12
C VAL A 148 5.98 -5.48 0.13
N ARG A 149 5.59 -6.51 -0.63
CA ARG A 149 4.32 -7.24 -0.43
C ARG A 149 4.16 -7.77 1.00
N ASP A 150 5.20 -8.38 1.55
CA ASP A 150 5.15 -8.96 2.89
C ASP A 150 5.05 -7.86 3.97
N LEU A 151 5.77 -6.75 3.78
CA LEU A 151 5.65 -5.58 4.64
C LEU A 151 4.25 -4.94 4.54
N MET A 152 3.59 -4.97 3.36
CA MET A 152 2.22 -4.49 3.22
C MET A 152 1.22 -5.34 4.00
N TYR A 153 1.42 -6.66 4.10
CA TYR A 153 0.59 -7.49 5.00
C TYR A 153 0.76 -7.05 6.46
N GLY A 154 1.99 -6.84 6.95
CA GLY A 154 2.21 -6.30 8.30
C GLY A 154 1.61 -4.90 8.50
N LEU A 155 1.71 -4.04 7.49
CA LEU A 155 1.17 -2.67 7.50
C LEU A 155 -0.36 -2.64 7.62
N PHE A 156 -1.06 -3.46 6.82
CA PHE A 156 -2.53 -3.44 6.78
C PHE A 156 -3.14 -4.30 7.87
N LEU A 157 -2.66 -5.54 8.08
CA LEU A 157 -3.28 -6.51 8.97
C LEU A 157 -2.94 -6.22 10.43
N ASP A 158 -1.65 -6.23 10.78
CA ASP A 158 -1.18 -5.97 12.16
C ASP A 158 -1.16 -4.47 12.49
N SER A 159 -1.41 -3.62 11.49
CA SER A 159 -1.21 -2.18 11.64
C SER A 159 0.23 -1.80 12.05
N GLY A 160 1.23 -2.58 11.62
CA GLY A 160 2.62 -2.51 12.04
C GLY A 160 3.26 -1.14 11.83
N ASN A 161 3.73 -0.52 12.92
CA ASN A 161 4.48 0.73 12.87
C ASN A 161 5.91 0.48 12.38
N ASP A 162 6.48 -0.67 12.70
CA ASP A 162 7.76 -1.15 12.19
C ASP A 162 7.71 -1.36 10.67
N ALA A 163 6.65 -1.97 10.14
CA ALA A 163 6.44 -2.10 8.70
C ALA A 163 6.29 -0.73 8.03
N ALA A 164 5.58 0.23 8.66
CA ALA A 164 5.44 1.59 8.15
C ALA A 164 6.78 2.32 8.06
N GLU A 165 7.61 2.25 9.11
CA GLU A 165 8.93 2.89 9.12
C GLU A 165 9.92 2.19 8.18
N ALA A 166 9.90 0.85 8.07
CA ALA A 166 10.73 0.12 7.10
C ALA A 166 10.40 0.54 5.66
N LEU A 167 9.12 0.63 5.31
CA LEU A 167 8.69 1.10 3.99
C LEU A 167 9.07 2.56 3.75
N ALA A 168 9.08 3.40 4.80
CA ALA A 168 9.32 4.83 4.67
C ALA A 168 10.80 5.22 4.70
N SER A 169 11.69 4.40 5.26
CA SER A 169 13.10 4.75 5.47
C SER A 169 14.08 3.90 4.70
N ASP A 170 13.68 2.70 4.29
CA ASP A 170 14.59 1.72 3.72
C ASP A 170 14.44 1.58 2.18
N ILE A 171 13.42 2.22 1.58
CA ILE A 171 13.26 2.36 0.11
C ILE A 171 13.90 3.67 -0.35
N VAL A 172 13.58 4.77 0.32
CA VAL A 172 14.13 6.12 0.08
C VAL A 172 14.44 6.80 1.42
N PRO A 173 15.24 7.89 1.46
CA PRO A 173 15.45 8.64 2.70
C PRO A 173 14.11 9.09 3.31
N ARG A 174 13.91 8.87 4.61
CA ARG A 174 12.66 9.10 5.35
C ARG A 174 12.05 10.50 5.14
N GLU A 175 12.87 11.56 5.16
CA GLU A 175 12.38 12.92 4.91
C GLU A 175 11.84 13.09 3.48
N ARG A 176 12.44 12.38 2.51
CA ARG A 176 11.92 12.36 1.14
C ARG A 176 10.58 11.66 1.11
N PHE A 177 10.44 10.52 1.77
CA PHE A 177 9.20 9.77 1.85
C PHE A 177 8.06 10.63 2.44
N LEU A 178 8.30 11.32 3.55
CA LEU A 178 7.30 12.20 4.18
C LEU A 178 6.90 13.38 3.27
N ARG A 179 7.85 13.96 2.54
CA ARG A 179 7.50 14.94 1.51
C ARG A 179 6.63 14.34 0.41
N GLN A 180 6.90 13.11 -0.02
CA GLN A 180 6.11 12.41 -1.03
C GLN A 180 4.72 12.05 -0.52
N MET A 181 4.54 11.71 0.76
CA MET A 181 3.20 11.55 1.36
C MET A 181 2.38 12.83 1.23
N ASN A 182 2.95 13.98 1.56
CA ASN A 182 2.27 15.28 1.45
C ASN A 182 2.05 15.69 -0.03
N GLN A 183 2.99 15.35 -0.92
CA GLN A 183 2.80 15.54 -2.37
C GLN A 183 1.69 14.65 -2.92
N LYS A 184 1.62 13.38 -2.49
CA LYS A 184 0.53 12.46 -2.84
C LYS A 184 -0.80 13.02 -2.39
N ALA A 185 -0.94 13.43 -1.12
CA ALA A 185 -2.14 14.07 -0.60
C ALA A 185 -2.60 15.22 -1.50
N LYS A 186 -1.70 16.15 -1.79
CA LYS A 186 -1.98 17.29 -2.67
C LYS A 186 -2.37 16.86 -4.08
N SER A 187 -1.66 15.88 -4.66
CA SER A 187 -1.88 15.43 -6.04
C SER A 187 -3.22 14.72 -6.26
N ILE A 188 -3.78 14.12 -5.20
CA ILE A 188 -5.08 13.46 -5.24
C ILE A 188 -6.19 14.31 -4.60
N GLY A 189 -5.92 15.59 -4.27
CA GLY A 189 -6.93 16.54 -3.83
C GLY A 189 -7.34 16.46 -2.37
N LEU A 190 -6.50 15.90 -1.48
CA LEU A 190 -6.79 15.89 -0.03
C LEU A 190 -6.52 17.29 0.55
N ALA A 191 -7.57 18.04 0.79
CA ALA A 191 -7.49 19.45 1.20
C ALA A 191 -7.21 19.64 2.70
N ALA A 192 -7.67 18.69 3.53
CA ALA A 192 -7.55 18.71 5.00
C ALA A 192 -6.70 17.51 5.49
N SER A 193 -5.52 17.33 4.86
CA SER A 193 -4.60 16.23 5.21
C SER A 193 -3.16 16.68 5.22
N HIS A 194 -2.44 16.36 6.31
CA HIS A 194 -1.01 16.59 6.43
C HIS A 194 -0.32 15.46 7.21
N PHE A 195 0.88 15.07 6.78
CA PHE A 195 1.63 13.93 7.32
C PHE A 195 3.00 14.35 7.84
N VAL A 196 3.30 13.98 9.08
CA VAL A 196 4.61 14.18 9.73
C VAL A 196 5.28 12.88 10.14
N ASN A 197 4.57 11.75 10.04
CA ASN A 197 5.11 10.40 10.20
C ASN A 197 4.34 9.41 9.31
N PRO A 198 4.91 8.21 9.02
CA PRO A 198 4.27 7.23 8.13
C PRO A 198 3.29 6.30 8.85
N SER A 199 3.28 6.29 10.18
CA SER A 199 2.53 5.32 10.99
C SER A 199 1.16 5.83 11.44
N GLY A 200 0.99 7.16 11.55
CA GLY A 200 -0.19 7.80 12.10
C GLY A 200 -0.17 7.95 13.62
N LEU A 201 0.98 7.82 14.25
CA LEU A 201 1.15 8.16 15.66
C LEU A 201 0.89 9.66 15.89
N ASP A 202 0.36 9.98 17.05
CA ASP A 202 -0.01 11.34 17.43
C ASP A 202 1.18 12.29 17.33
N ALA A 203 1.04 13.34 16.54
CA ALA A 203 2.03 14.38 16.37
C ALA A 203 1.39 15.71 15.96
N ALA A 204 1.96 16.82 16.39
CA ALA A 204 1.48 18.13 16.01
C ALA A 204 1.53 18.31 14.48
N GLY A 205 0.44 18.78 13.88
CA GLY A 205 0.30 18.97 12.45
C GLY A 205 0.10 17.67 11.66
N HIS A 206 -0.21 16.53 12.31
CA HIS A 206 -0.56 15.29 11.64
C HIS A 206 -2.08 15.10 11.70
N GLY A 207 -2.74 15.16 10.55
CA GLY A 207 -4.19 15.10 10.50
C GLY A 207 -4.75 14.74 9.14
N MET A 208 -6.02 14.31 9.12
CA MET A 208 -6.87 14.08 7.95
C MET A 208 -8.32 14.39 8.30
N SER A 209 -9.13 14.73 7.31
CA SER A 209 -10.59 14.79 7.46
C SER A 209 -11.24 13.45 7.11
N ALA A 210 -12.49 13.25 7.55
CA ALA A 210 -13.26 12.05 7.16
C ALA A 210 -13.56 12.00 5.67
N HIS A 211 -13.78 13.15 5.04
CA HIS A 211 -13.93 13.30 3.61
C HIS A 211 -12.65 12.86 2.88
N ASP A 212 -11.48 13.37 3.28
CA ASP A 212 -10.19 13.01 2.69
C ASP A 212 -9.86 11.53 2.87
N LEU A 213 -10.25 10.93 3.99
CA LEU A 213 -10.08 9.48 4.23
C LEU A 213 -10.94 8.65 3.28
N ALA A 214 -12.20 9.06 3.01
CA ALA A 214 -13.05 8.40 2.02
C ALA A 214 -12.48 8.54 0.61
N HIS A 215 -11.95 9.71 0.28
CA HIS A 215 -11.26 9.97 -0.98
C HIS A 215 -10.00 9.09 -1.12
N THR A 216 -9.19 9.03 -0.06
CA THR A 216 -8.00 8.15 -0.01
C THR A 216 -8.37 6.69 -0.25
N ALA A 217 -9.45 6.21 0.39
CA ALA A 217 -9.93 4.84 0.23
C ALA A 217 -10.41 4.57 -1.21
N ALA A 218 -11.21 5.47 -1.78
CA ALA A 218 -11.68 5.36 -3.16
C ALA A 218 -10.52 5.36 -4.16
N TYR A 219 -9.53 6.21 -3.93
CA TYR A 219 -8.33 6.30 -4.76
C TYR A 219 -7.49 5.02 -4.66
N LEU A 220 -7.25 4.52 -3.43
CA LEU A 220 -6.51 3.27 -3.19
C LEU A 220 -7.21 2.09 -3.87
N ASP A 221 -8.51 1.93 -3.69
CA ASP A 221 -9.29 0.85 -4.28
C ASP A 221 -9.23 0.86 -5.81
N THR A 222 -9.30 2.04 -6.41
CA THR A 222 -9.32 2.21 -7.86
C THR A 222 -7.95 2.06 -8.52
N TYR A 223 -6.90 2.64 -7.92
CA TYR A 223 -5.58 2.74 -8.56
C TYR A 223 -4.53 1.80 -7.99
N TYR A 224 -4.80 1.20 -6.81
CA TYR A 224 -3.92 0.23 -6.14
C TYR A 224 -4.70 -1.04 -5.73
N PRO A 225 -5.38 -1.72 -6.67
CA PRO A 225 -6.24 -2.87 -6.34
C PRO A 225 -5.49 -4.00 -5.63
N GLN A 226 -4.17 -4.12 -5.83
CA GLN A 226 -3.32 -5.04 -5.10
C GLN A 226 -3.24 -4.69 -3.60
N LEU A 227 -3.24 -3.40 -3.23
CA LEU A 227 -3.26 -2.97 -1.83
C LEU A 227 -4.64 -3.21 -1.20
N ALA A 228 -5.72 -2.95 -1.94
CA ALA A 228 -7.08 -3.26 -1.52
C ALA A 228 -7.24 -4.78 -1.25
N SER A 229 -6.69 -5.63 -2.13
CA SER A 229 -6.67 -7.09 -1.95
C SER A 229 -5.90 -7.51 -0.69
N ILE A 230 -4.75 -6.90 -0.42
CA ILE A 230 -3.98 -7.16 0.81
C ILE A 230 -4.80 -6.73 2.03
N ALA A 231 -5.41 -5.54 2.02
CA ALA A 231 -6.23 -5.03 3.12
C ALA A 231 -7.49 -5.88 3.40
N ALA A 232 -8.00 -6.58 2.38
CA ALA A 232 -9.13 -7.53 2.50
C ALA A 232 -8.72 -8.90 3.07
N THR A 233 -7.44 -9.18 3.18
CA THR A 233 -6.93 -10.46 3.70
C THR A 233 -7.19 -10.53 5.21
N LYS A 234 -7.77 -11.64 5.66
CA LYS A 234 -8.07 -11.87 7.09
C LYS A 234 -6.80 -12.21 7.87
N GLU A 235 -6.06 -13.17 7.37
CA GLU A 235 -4.81 -13.66 7.96
C GLU A 235 -3.95 -14.31 6.88
N ILE A 236 -2.65 -14.35 7.08
CA ILE A 236 -1.70 -15.00 6.17
C ILE A 236 -0.50 -15.51 6.94
N THR A 237 0.11 -16.60 6.45
CA THR A 237 1.42 -17.05 6.92
C THR A 237 2.47 -16.69 5.89
N ILE A 238 3.45 -15.88 6.30
CA ILE A 238 4.67 -15.59 5.54
C ILE A 238 5.73 -16.55 6.09
N SER A 239 6.10 -17.54 5.29
CA SER A 239 7.06 -18.57 5.70
C SER A 239 8.44 -17.99 5.92
N ALA A 240 9.20 -18.57 6.87
CA ALA A 240 10.60 -18.19 7.07
C ALA A 240 11.41 -18.46 5.78
N SER A 241 12.39 -17.61 5.55
CA SER A 241 13.35 -17.71 4.44
C SER A 241 14.79 -17.65 4.96
N ALA A 242 15.76 -17.58 4.06
CA ALA A 242 17.16 -17.34 4.44
C ALA A 242 17.39 -15.91 4.98
N THR A 243 16.47 -14.97 4.74
CA THR A 243 16.64 -13.54 5.05
C THR A 243 15.71 -13.02 6.13
N HIS A 244 14.69 -13.77 6.52
CA HIS A 244 13.73 -13.38 7.56
C HIS A 244 13.07 -14.58 8.23
N LYS A 245 12.60 -14.42 9.45
CA LYS A 245 11.78 -15.41 10.17
C LYS A 245 10.38 -15.51 9.59
N ALA A 246 9.60 -16.46 10.06
CA ALA A 246 8.17 -16.54 9.71
C ALA A 246 7.36 -15.44 10.40
N PHE A 247 6.31 -14.95 9.73
CA PHE A 247 5.33 -14.02 10.28
C PHE A 247 3.91 -14.55 10.05
N GLN A 248 2.98 -14.13 10.90
CA GLN A 248 1.57 -14.51 10.83
C GLN A 248 0.67 -13.26 11.00
N PRO A 249 0.68 -12.34 10.06
CA PRO A 249 -0.17 -11.15 10.13
C PRO A 249 -1.65 -11.52 10.24
N HIS A 250 -2.34 -10.88 11.19
CA HIS A 250 -3.76 -11.07 11.47
C HIS A 250 -4.50 -9.72 11.42
N ASN A 251 -5.56 -9.64 10.62
CA ASN A 251 -6.21 -8.37 10.37
C ASN A 251 -7.02 -7.89 11.58
N LEU A 252 -6.75 -6.69 12.04
CA LEU A 252 -7.45 -6.05 13.15
C LEU A 252 -8.86 -5.56 12.78
N ASN A 253 -9.22 -5.56 11.49
CA ASN A 253 -10.56 -5.19 11.03
C ASN A 253 -11.55 -6.34 11.23
N THR A 254 -12.23 -6.36 12.36
CA THR A 254 -13.21 -7.40 12.72
C THR A 254 -14.39 -7.50 11.75
N LEU A 255 -14.70 -6.45 10.97
CA LEU A 255 -15.78 -6.48 9.99
C LEU A 255 -15.53 -7.50 8.87
N LEU A 256 -14.28 -7.84 8.57
CA LEU A 256 -13.95 -8.88 7.60
C LEU A 256 -14.53 -10.25 7.98
N TRP A 257 -14.75 -10.51 9.28
CA TRP A 257 -15.37 -11.76 9.76
C TRP A 257 -16.87 -11.64 10.03
N SER A 258 -17.30 -10.45 10.45
CA SER A 258 -18.66 -10.26 11.01
C SER A 258 -19.63 -9.56 10.07
N TYR A 259 -19.14 -8.80 9.07
CA TYR A 259 -20.01 -8.02 8.20
C TYR A 259 -20.06 -8.60 6.77
N PRO A 260 -21.23 -9.06 6.29
CA PRO A 260 -21.35 -9.64 4.95
C PRO A 260 -20.94 -8.64 3.87
N GLY A 261 -20.02 -9.07 2.99
CA GLY A 261 -19.51 -8.24 1.90
C GLY A 261 -18.40 -7.24 2.29
N ALA A 262 -17.90 -7.27 3.53
CA ALA A 262 -16.75 -6.45 3.90
C ALA A 262 -15.51 -6.77 3.05
N THR A 263 -14.87 -5.73 2.53
CA THR A 263 -13.68 -5.81 1.65
C THR A 263 -12.45 -5.08 2.23
N GLY A 264 -12.55 -4.50 3.42
CA GLY A 264 -11.43 -3.81 4.07
C GLY A 264 -11.96 -2.65 4.93
N LEU A 265 -11.19 -1.57 5.17
CA LEU A 265 -9.89 -1.26 4.60
C LEU A 265 -8.84 -1.13 5.70
N LYS A 266 -9.03 -0.22 6.68
CA LYS A 266 -8.04 0.07 7.74
C LYS A 266 -8.69 0.50 9.05
N THR A 267 -8.11 0.03 10.17
CA THR A 267 -8.42 0.45 11.54
C THR A 267 -7.34 1.38 12.08
N GLY A 268 -7.68 2.20 13.06
CA GLY A 268 -6.75 3.08 13.76
C GLY A 268 -7.16 3.31 15.20
N LEU A 269 -6.18 3.44 16.08
CA LEU A 269 -6.38 3.80 17.48
C LEU A 269 -5.12 4.49 17.99
N THR A 270 -5.26 5.67 18.57
CA THR A 270 -4.25 6.35 19.40
C THR A 270 -4.97 7.10 20.52
N ASP A 271 -4.22 7.64 21.46
CA ASP A 271 -4.81 8.37 22.59
C ASP A 271 -5.57 9.62 22.13
N ASN A 272 -5.04 10.37 21.17
CA ASN A 272 -5.67 11.59 20.67
C ASN A 272 -6.74 11.31 19.60
N ALA A 273 -6.50 10.31 18.74
CA ALA A 273 -7.45 9.98 17.67
C ALA A 273 -8.69 9.24 18.17
N GLY A 274 -8.60 8.52 19.31
CA GLY A 274 -9.61 7.53 19.66
C GLY A 274 -9.72 6.42 18.60
N GLY A 275 -10.79 5.65 18.63
CA GLY A 275 -11.07 4.63 17.61
C GLY A 275 -11.44 5.25 16.28
N CYS A 276 -10.72 4.87 15.23
CA CYS A 276 -10.94 5.28 13.85
C CYS A 276 -11.07 4.06 12.93
N MET A 277 -11.88 4.17 11.87
CA MET A 277 -12.05 3.12 10.88
C MET A 277 -12.40 3.67 9.50
N VAL A 278 -11.77 3.13 8.48
CA VAL A 278 -12.27 3.15 7.12
C VAL A 278 -12.72 1.72 6.80
N ALA A 279 -14.01 1.53 6.64
CA ALA A 279 -14.62 0.25 6.27
C ALA A 279 -15.14 0.32 4.84
N THR A 280 -14.85 -0.72 4.06
CA THR A 280 -15.40 -0.90 2.71
C THR A 280 -16.21 -2.18 2.64
N ALA A 281 -17.28 -2.16 1.87
CA ALA A 281 -18.09 -3.35 1.64
C ALA A 281 -18.75 -3.31 0.25
N THR A 282 -18.84 -4.49 -0.36
CA THR A 282 -19.50 -4.68 -1.66
C THR A 282 -20.63 -5.67 -1.54
N ARG A 283 -21.85 -5.27 -1.98
CA ARG A 283 -23.02 -6.16 -2.07
C ARG A 283 -23.77 -5.88 -3.36
N ALA A 284 -24.14 -6.94 -4.07
CA ALA A 284 -24.89 -6.87 -5.33
C ALA A 284 -24.29 -5.83 -6.32
N GLY A 285 -22.96 -5.76 -6.40
CA GLY A 285 -22.25 -4.84 -7.29
C GLY A 285 -22.21 -3.39 -6.83
N ARG A 286 -22.71 -3.07 -5.62
CA ARG A 286 -22.58 -1.74 -5.01
C ARG A 286 -21.44 -1.72 -4.00
N HIS A 287 -20.59 -0.72 -4.12
CA HIS A 287 -19.41 -0.53 -3.27
C HIS A 287 -19.58 0.72 -2.39
N LEU A 288 -19.57 0.52 -1.08
CA LEU A 288 -19.70 1.57 -0.07
C LEU A 288 -18.40 1.76 0.70
N ILE A 289 -18.12 3.02 1.04
CA ILE A 289 -17.04 3.42 1.94
C ILE A 289 -17.64 4.14 3.12
N ALA A 290 -17.40 3.63 4.33
CA ALA A 290 -17.77 4.27 5.59
C ALA A 290 -16.51 4.66 6.36
N VAL A 291 -16.42 5.93 6.73
CA VAL A 291 -15.34 6.49 7.55
C VAL A 291 -15.91 6.89 8.90
N VAL A 292 -15.21 6.52 9.96
CA VAL A 292 -15.52 6.91 11.34
C VAL A 292 -14.23 7.38 12.01
N MET A 293 -14.28 8.52 12.67
CA MET A 293 -13.15 9.08 13.39
C MET A 293 -13.56 9.44 14.83
N ASN A 294 -12.67 9.18 15.75
CA ASN A 294 -12.81 9.48 17.18
C ASN A 294 -14.10 8.89 17.78
N ALA A 295 -14.28 7.59 17.62
CA ALA A 295 -15.44 6.83 18.12
C ALA A 295 -15.14 6.05 19.41
N THR A 296 -14.07 6.39 20.13
CA THR A 296 -13.58 5.62 21.27
C THR A 296 -13.38 4.14 20.89
N LEU A 297 -14.22 3.22 21.36
CA LEU A 297 -14.18 1.79 20.99
C LEU A 297 -15.30 1.36 20.04
N HIS A 298 -16.12 2.31 19.55
CA HIS A 298 -17.33 2.03 18.77
C HIS A 298 -17.13 2.16 17.25
N SER A 299 -15.91 2.29 16.75
CA SER A 299 -15.67 2.55 15.32
C SER A 299 -16.20 1.47 14.39
N ALA A 300 -16.16 0.19 14.79
CA ALA A 300 -16.72 -0.92 14.02
C ALA A 300 -18.26 -0.96 14.06
N GLU A 301 -18.85 -0.60 15.21
CA GLU A 301 -20.30 -0.48 15.39
C GLU A 301 -20.86 0.64 14.51
N ASP A 302 -20.25 1.83 14.59
CA ASP A 302 -20.63 2.99 13.79
C ASP A 302 -20.47 2.71 12.28
N ALA A 303 -19.34 2.11 11.85
CA ALA A 303 -19.14 1.73 10.45
C ALA A 303 -20.21 0.73 9.98
N THR A 304 -20.60 -0.23 10.83
CA THR A 304 -21.69 -1.18 10.57
C THR A 304 -23.03 -0.44 10.39
N ALA A 305 -23.35 0.53 11.25
CA ALA A 305 -24.58 1.31 11.16
C ALA A 305 -24.62 2.11 9.86
N LEU A 306 -23.52 2.78 9.49
CA LEU A 306 -23.38 3.52 8.24
C LEU A 306 -23.54 2.60 7.01
N LEU A 307 -22.82 1.48 6.96
CA LEU A 307 -22.92 0.54 5.84
C LEU A 307 -24.32 -0.06 5.70
N ASN A 308 -24.98 -0.42 6.83
CA ASN A 308 -26.35 -0.91 6.81
C ASN A 308 -27.32 0.12 6.23
N TYR A 309 -27.20 1.36 6.66
CA TYR A 309 -27.98 2.46 6.06
C TYR A 309 -27.68 2.61 4.58
N GLY A 310 -26.42 2.63 4.17
CA GLY A 310 -26.03 2.79 2.78
C GLY A 310 -26.60 1.69 1.88
N PHE A 311 -26.60 0.43 2.34
CA PHE A 311 -27.20 -0.68 1.58
C PHE A 311 -28.73 -0.70 1.61
N SER A 312 -29.37 0.00 2.54
CA SER A 312 -30.84 0.12 2.60
C SER A 312 -31.42 1.17 1.66
N VAL A 313 -30.60 2.10 1.18
CA VAL A 313 -31.02 3.16 0.26
C VAL A 313 -30.45 2.90 -1.14
N HIS A 314 -31.08 3.49 -2.18
CA HIS A 314 -30.72 3.27 -3.58
C HIS A 314 -30.52 4.59 -4.29
N PRO A 315 -29.36 5.26 -4.12
CA PRO A 315 -29.09 6.51 -4.79
C PRO A 315 -28.98 6.27 -6.30
N THR A 316 -29.58 7.16 -7.06
CA THR A 316 -29.35 7.18 -8.52
C THR A 316 -27.98 7.77 -8.80
N ARG A 317 -27.32 7.29 -9.83
CA ARG A 317 -26.05 7.86 -10.28
C ARG A 317 -26.27 9.33 -10.65
N ALA A 318 -25.57 10.24 -9.99
CA ALA A 318 -25.79 11.69 -10.18
C ALA A 318 -25.40 12.18 -11.58
N PHE A 319 -24.45 11.48 -12.23
CA PHE A 319 -23.93 11.84 -13.55
C PHE A 319 -23.68 10.58 -14.38
N GLY A 320 -23.85 10.69 -15.69
CA GLY A 320 -23.47 9.64 -16.64
C GLY A 320 -21.98 9.28 -16.54
N PRO A 321 -21.48 8.36 -17.36
CA PRO A 321 -20.10 7.92 -17.29
C PRO A 321 -19.17 9.13 -17.45
N TRP A 322 -18.52 9.54 -16.35
CA TRP A 322 -17.44 10.53 -16.28
C TRP A 322 -17.61 11.77 -17.17
N ALA A 323 -18.82 12.30 -17.28
CA ALA A 323 -19.02 13.57 -17.93
C ALA A 323 -18.40 14.67 -17.07
N SER A 324 -17.38 15.32 -17.62
CA SER A 324 -16.79 16.55 -17.07
C SER A 324 -17.88 17.53 -16.69
N VAL A 325 -17.84 18.01 -15.43
CA VAL A 325 -18.66 19.14 -15.00
C VAL A 325 -18.28 20.33 -15.87
N PRO A 326 -19.21 21.02 -16.55
CA PRO A 326 -18.88 22.29 -17.16
C PRO A 326 -18.52 23.29 -16.06
N HIS A 327 -17.42 23.99 -16.24
CA HIS A 327 -16.92 25.05 -15.36
C HIS A 327 -17.94 26.21 -15.25
#